data_8677d84b5ada6eca3d4d79cbaf1a9df3
#
_entry.id   8677d84b5ada6eca3d4d79cbaf1a9df3
#
_cell.length_a   1.000
_cell.length_b   1.000
_cell.length_c   1.000
_cell.angle_alpha   90.00
_cell.angle_beta   90.00
_cell.angle_gamma   90.00
#
_symmetry.space_group_name_H-M   'P 1'
#
loop_
_entity.id
_entity.type
_entity.pdbx_description
1 polymer ?
#
loop_
_entity_poly.entity_id
_entity_poly.type
_entity_poly.pdbx_seq_one_letter_code
_entity_poly.pdbx_strand_id
1 'polypeptide(L)'
;MKRFIFTGIIILFVMAGCGGDHSSTDGLITVDVNDSYSTKKELVLQDFMDVEYIPLETNDEFINRACVQAVGEKYIIVTNFYDDGNIFVYGRNGKAIRKINRKGQGGEEYVSMRSVSLDEENEEIFVNDFHAKKIRVYDLEGNFKRSLNQRSEKSSFYVEMLDYDKDNLICYDKFNFEVPFLLVSKQDGSITKEITVPYKEKQLFHIVERLYDKGETRAAGPGPYNSIIPFKGNWILFEASSDTVYTLMPDYSLRPLIARTPPIHTMDPGVFVVLRLISDRYYFMELSLIHI
;
A
#
# COMPACT_ATOMS: atom_id res chain seq x y z
N MET A 1 -11.36 65.92 -47.75
CA MET A 1 -11.12 64.56 -47.27
C MET A 1 -10.62 64.60 -45.82
N LYS A 2 -11.51 64.41 -44.87
CA LYS A 2 -11.14 64.41 -43.42
C LYS A 2 -11.21 62.92 -42.95
N ARG A 3 -10.06 62.38 -42.51
CA ARG A 3 -9.94 61.05 -41.89
C ARG A 3 -10.29 61.18 -40.41
N PHE A 4 -11.31 60.46 -39.99
CA PHE A 4 -11.62 60.29 -38.58
C PHE A 4 -10.85 59.01 -38.07
N ILE A 5 -10.02 59.25 -37.06
CA ILE A 5 -9.35 58.18 -36.32
C ILE A 5 -10.25 57.86 -35.13
N PHE A 6 -10.78 56.60 -35.11
CA PHE A 6 -11.51 56.06 -33.96
C PHE A 6 -10.50 55.42 -33.02
N THR A 7 -10.29 56.02 -31.87
CA THR A 7 -9.49 55.44 -30.79
C THR A 7 -10.39 54.56 -29.93
N GLY A 8 -10.29 53.25 -30.08
CA GLY A 8 -11.01 52.30 -29.24
C GLY A 8 -10.31 52.15 -27.89
N ILE A 9 -10.99 52.50 -26.82
CA ILE A 9 -10.56 52.24 -25.44
C ILE A 9 -10.93 50.80 -25.08
N ILE A 10 -9.94 49.93 -24.94
CA ILE A 10 -10.13 48.57 -24.39
C ILE A 10 -10.09 48.71 -22.87
N ILE A 11 -11.24 48.51 -22.22
CA ILE A 11 -11.34 48.38 -20.77
C ILE A 11 -11.06 46.93 -20.41
N LEU A 12 -9.90 46.68 -19.79
CA LEU A 12 -9.52 45.42 -19.23
C LEU A 12 -10.22 45.23 -17.86
N PHE A 13 -11.25 44.41 -17.80
CA PHE A 13 -11.81 44.00 -16.52
C PHE A 13 -10.89 42.94 -15.88
N VAL A 14 -10.15 43.35 -14.87
CA VAL A 14 -9.44 42.41 -13.96
C VAL A 14 -10.44 41.92 -12.95
N MET A 15 -10.94 40.73 -13.14
CA MET A 15 -11.71 40.00 -12.13
C MET A 15 -10.72 39.45 -11.10
N ALA A 16 -10.56 40.14 -9.99
CA ALA A 16 -9.89 39.62 -8.81
C ALA A 16 -10.81 38.56 -8.16
N GLY A 17 -10.62 37.34 -8.54
CA GLY A 17 -11.19 36.18 -7.80
C GLY A 17 -10.37 36.01 -6.53
N CYS A 18 -10.95 36.28 -5.34
CA CYS A 18 -10.44 35.80 -4.07
C CYS A 18 -10.67 34.27 -4.01
N GLY A 19 -9.71 33.51 -4.51
CA GLY A 19 -9.55 32.13 -4.17
C GLY A 19 -8.47 32.04 -3.09
N GLY A 20 -8.77 31.43 -1.95
CA GLY A 20 -7.81 31.27 -0.87
C GLY A 20 -6.53 30.61 -1.39
N ASP A 21 -5.43 31.30 -1.26
CA ASP A 21 -4.09 30.83 -1.56
C ASP A 21 -3.70 29.70 -0.58
N HIS A 22 -3.93 28.46 -0.99
CA HIS A 22 -3.05 27.38 -0.57
C HIS A 22 -1.84 27.43 -1.49
N SER A 23 -0.83 28.22 -1.12
CA SER A 23 0.47 28.24 -1.77
C SER A 23 1.12 26.86 -1.60
N SER A 24 0.93 25.98 -2.57
CA SER A 24 1.66 24.71 -2.67
C SER A 24 3.09 25.02 -3.10
N THR A 25 3.98 25.19 -2.15
CA THR A 25 5.40 24.99 -2.41
C THR A 25 5.60 23.53 -2.79
N ASP A 26 5.90 23.26 -4.05
CA ASP A 26 6.32 21.96 -4.59
C ASP A 26 5.34 20.76 -4.49
N GLY A 27 4.04 20.99 -4.48
CA GLY A 27 3.07 19.88 -4.52
C GLY A 27 2.94 19.07 -3.23
N LEU A 28 3.50 19.53 -2.11
CA LEU A 28 3.33 18.91 -0.79
C LEU A 28 1.94 19.22 -0.23
N ILE A 29 1.21 18.18 0.15
CA ILE A 29 -0.09 18.28 0.80
C ILE A 29 0.12 18.27 2.32
N THR A 30 -0.40 19.28 3.02
CA THR A 30 -0.35 19.33 4.49
C THR A 30 -1.71 18.99 5.07
N VAL A 31 -1.73 18.06 6.05
CA VAL A 31 -2.93 17.63 6.78
C VAL A 31 -2.81 18.09 8.23
N ASP A 32 -3.66 19.02 8.65
CA ASP A 32 -3.78 19.37 10.07
C ASP A 32 -4.73 18.38 10.74
N VAL A 33 -4.20 17.55 11.63
CA VAL A 33 -4.99 16.50 12.31
C VAL A 33 -5.81 17.04 13.49
N ASN A 34 -5.63 18.30 13.87
CA ASN A 34 -6.44 18.98 14.88
C ASN A 34 -7.68 19.63 14.28
N ASP A 35 -7.73 19.82 12.97
CA ASP A 35 -8.92 20.35 12.34
C ASP A 35 -10.10 19.41 12.57
N SER A 36 -11.16 19.98 13.16
CA SER A 36 -12.38 19.23 13.40
C SER A 36 -13.17 19.10 12.09
N TYR A 37 -12.98 17.99 11.42
CA TYR A 37 -13.82 17.61 10.27
C TYR A 37 -15.21 17.19 10.78
N SER A 38 -16.06 18.18 11.10
CA SER A 38 -17.31 17.98 11.84
C SER A 38 -18.50 17.49 11.01
N THR A 39 -18.35 17.26 9.73
CA THR A 39 -19.44 16.80 8.88
C THR A 39 -19.26 15.35 8.46
N LYS A 40 -20.01 14.44 9.11
CA LYS A 40 -20.22 13.10 8.57
C LYS A 40 -20.96 13.23 7.23
N LYS A 41 -20.25 13.14 6.16
CA LYS A 41 -20.80 13.08 4.81
C LYS A 41 -20.61 11.66 4.30
N GLU A 42 -21.67 11.07 3.82
CA GLU A 42 -21.55 9.83 3.05
C GLU A 42 -20.83 10.14 1.74
N LEU A 43 -19.75 9.38 1.48
CA LEU A 43 -18.97 9.52 0.26
C LEU A 43 -19.32 8.38 -0.68
N VAL A 44 -19.83 8.72 -1.86
CA VAL A 44 -20.06 7.78 -2.94
C VAL A 44 -18.84 7.81 -3.85
N LEU A 45 -18.10 6.71 -3.95
CA LEU A 45 -16.83 6.67 -4.70
C LEU A 45 -16.99 7.09 -6.17
N GLN A 46 -18.14 6.76 -6.79
CA GLN A 46 -18.44 7.11 -8.17
C GLN A 46 -18.51 8.63 -8.43
N ASP A 47 -18.70 9.45 -7.38
CA ASP A 47 -18.66 10.91 -7.49
C ASP A 47 -17.22 11.45 -7.63
N PHE A 48 -16.22 10.62 -7.32
CA PHE A 48 -14.83 11.01 -7.24
C PHE A 48 -13.92 10.29 -8.23
N MET A 49 -14.34 9.12 -8.72
CA MET A 49 -13.51 8.28 -9.59
C MET A 49 -14.36 7.31 -10.42
N ASP A 50 -13.79 6.81 -11.49
CA ASP A 50 -14.36 5.69 -12.22
C ASP A 50 -14.23 4.41 -11.40
N VAL A 51 -15.33 3.68 -11.26
CA VAL A 51 -15.39 2.44 -10.48
C VAL A 51 -15.83 1.31 -11.38
N GLU A 52 -14.98 0.29 -11.49
CA GLU A 52 -15.26 -0.95 -12.19
C GLU A 52 -15.44 -2.10 -11.18
N TYR A 53 -16.47 -2.90 -11.36
CA TYR A 53 -16.71 -4.11 -10.59
C TYR A 53 -16.41 -5.33 -11.43
N ILE A 54 -15.46 -6.14 -11.00
CA ILE A 54 -15.10 -7.38 -11.66
C ILE A 54 -15.68 -8.54 -10.85
N PRO A 55 -16.77 -9.17 -11.29
CA PRO A 55 -17.32 -10.34 -10.61
C PRO A 55 -16.38 -11.53 -10.81
N LEU A 56 -15.93 -12.11 -9.70
CA LEU A 56 -15.11 -13.33 -9.74
C LEU A 56 -16.02 -14.55 -9.90
N GLU A 57 -15.66 -15.41 -10.84
CA GLU A 57 -16.35 -16.68 -11.06
C GLU A 57 -16.25 -17.56 -9.79
N THR A 58 -17.39 -18.12 -9.38
CA THR A 58 -17.50 -18.99 -8.21
C THR A 58 -18.04 -20.35 -8.64
N ASN A 59 -17.35 -21.41 -8.26
CA ASN A 59 -17.78 -22.79 -8.44
C ASN A 59 -17.21 -23.63 -7.28
N ASP A 60 -17.42 -24.95 -7.28
CA ASP A 60 -17.01 -25.82 -6.17
C ASP A 60 -15.51 -25.79 -5.84
N GLU A 61 -14.65 -25.45 -6.80
CA GLU A 61 -13.21 -25.32 -6.60
C GLU A 61 -12.80 -23.89 -6.23
N PHE A 62 -13.55 -22.90 -6.70
CA PHE A 62 -13.26 -21.46 -6.57
C PHE A 62 -14.17 -20.81 -5.53
N ILE A 63 -14.16 -21.33 -4.31
CA ILE A 63 -14.80 -20.72 -3.16
C ILE A 63 -13.74 -19.99 -2.35
N ASN A 64 -13.84 -18.66 -2.29
CA ASN A 64 -12.87 -17.83 -1.56
C ASN A 64 -13.53 -16.64 -0.87
N ARG A 65 -12.76 -15.97 -0.01
CA ARG A 65 -13.16 -14.74 0.71
C ARG A 65 -12.62 -13.46 0.07
N ALA A 66 -12.14 -13.56 -1.16
CA ALA A 66 -11.68 -12.45 -2.00
C ALA A 66 -10.64 -11.52 -1.34
N CYS A 67 -9.63 -12.08 -0.66
CA CYS A 67 -8.46 -11.31 -0.27
C CYS A 67 -7.56 -11.12 -1.48
N VAL A 68 -7.73 -9.99 -2.18
CA VAL A 68 -6.94 -9.66 -3.37
C VAL A 68 -5.50 -9.40 -2.96
N GLN A 69 -4.57 -10.12 -3.59
CA GLN A 69 -3.13 -10.02 -3.36
C GLN A 69 -2.42 -9.24 -4.47
N ALA A 70 -2.82 -9.46 -5.73
CA ALA A 70 -2.27 -8.75 -6.87
C ALA A 70 -3.34 -8.58 -7.96
N VAL A 71 -3.25 -7.47 -8.67
CA VAL A 71 -4.08 -7.16 -9.84
C VAL A 71 -3.13 -6.71 -10.95
N GLY A 72 -2.94 -7.60 -11.94
CA GLY A 72 -2.14 -7.32 -13.14
C GLY A 72 -2.99 -6.91 -14.32
N GLU A 73 -2.38 -6.88 -15.48
CA GLU A 73 -3.07 -6.62 -16.76
C GLU A 73 -3.90 -7.82 -17.23
N LYS A 74 -3.40 -9.05 -16.99
CA LYS A 74 -4.00 -10.31 -17.42
C LYS A 74 -4.65 -11.07 -16.27
N TYR A 75 -4.06 -11.01 -15.08
CA TYR A 75 -4.41 -11.88 -13.95
C TYR A 75 -4.78 -11.12 -12.69
N ILE A 76 -5.64 -11.74 -11.89
CA ILE A 76 -5.96 -11.33 -10.52
C ILE A 76 -5.62 -12.50 -9.60
N ILE A 77 -4.81 -12.24 -8.59
CA ILE A 77 -4.44 -13.24 -7.58
C ILE A 77 -5.24 -12.98 -6.30
N VAL A 78 -5.91 -14.00 -5.85
CA VAL A 78 -6.78 -13.96 -4.66
C VAL A 78 -6.39 -15.08 -3.70
N THR A 79 -6.45 -14.80 -2.42
CA THR A 79 -6.26 -15.78 -1.36
C THR A 79 -7.40 -15.74 -0.37
N ASN A 80 -7.45 -16.66 0.57
CA ASN A 80 -8.35 -16.59 1.70
C ASN A 80 -7.71 -15.82 2.87
N PHE A 81 -8.54 -15.19 3.69
CA PHE A 81 -8.08 -14.49 4.90
C PHE A 81 -7.42 -15.45 5.89
N TYR A 82 -7.92 -16.69 5.97
CA TYR A 82 -7.29 -17.73 6.75
C TYR A 82 -6.26 -18.47 5.88
N ASP A 83 -5.13 -18.76 6.47
CA ASP A 83 -4.04 -19.48 5.81
C ASP A 83 -4.41 -20.94 5.56
N ASP A 84 -5.30 -21.17 4.59
CA ASP A 84 -5.67 -22.50 4.08
C ASP A 84 -4.72 -22.97 2.97
N GLY A 85 -3.80 -22.10 2.55
CA GLY A 85 -2.83 -22.37 1.51
C GLY A 85 -3.35 -22.22 0.09
N ASN A 86 -4.60 -21.77 -0.12
CA ASN A 86 -5.14 -21.63 -1.46
C ASN A 86 -4.75 -20.29 -2.09
N ILE A 87 -4.26 -20.36 -3.32
CA ILE A 87 -4.03 -19.24 -4.23
C ILE A 87 -4.94 -19.44 -5.44
N PHE A 88 -5.81 -18.47 -5.68
CA PHE A 88 -6.73 -18.50 -6.82
C PHE A 88 -6.24 -17.53 -7.87
N VAL A 89 -6.02 -18.03 -9.07
CA VAL A 89 -5.65 -17.26 -10.26
C VAL A 89 -6.90 -17.05 -11.10
N TYR A 90 -7.26 -15.80 -11.28
CA TYR A 90 -8.34 -15.38 -12.16
C TYR A 90 -7.80 -14.60 -13.34
N GLY A 91 -8.49 -14.65 -14.48
CA GLY A 91 -8.27 -13.70 -15.55
C GLY A 91 -8.72 -12.29 -15.13
N ARG A 92 -8.23 -11.26 -15.81
CA ARG A 92 -8.64 -9.86 -15.57
C ARG A 92 -10.15 -9.63 -15.73
N ASN A 93 -10.82 -10.50 -16.46
CA ASN A 93 -12.28 -10.51 -16.63
C ASN A 93 -13.04 -11.26 -15.50
N GLY A 94 -12.35 -11.70 -14.47
CA GLY A 94 -12.92 -12.43 -13.33
C GLY A 94 -13.14 -13.92 -13.53
N LYS A 95 -12.81 -14.47 -14.70
CA LYS A 95 -12.94 -15.92 -14.95
C LYS A 95 -11.91 -16.72 -14.17
N ALA A 96 -12.35 -17.80 -13.56
CA ALA A 96 -11.50 -18.75 -12.85
C ALA A 96 -10.54 -19.46 -13.83
N ILE A 97 -9.25 -19.42 -13.53
CA ILE A 97 -8.21 -20.05 -14.35
C ILE A 97 -7.62 -21.25 -13.63
N ARG A 98 -7.12 -21.04 -12.42
CA ARG A 98 -6.41 -22.05 -11.65
C ARG A 98 -6.50 -21.84 -10.15
N LYS A 99 -6.57 -22.93 -9.42
CA LYS A 99 -6.36 -22.98 -7.98
C LYS A 99 -5.05 -23.70 -7.69
N ILE A 100 -4.18 -23.06 -6.96
CA ILE A 100 -2.88 -23.57 -6.53
C ILE A 100 -2.92 -23.77 -5.01
N ASN A 101 -2.47 -24.94 -4.53
CA ASN A 101 -2.23 -25.15 -3.12
C ASN A 101 -0.96 -26.00 -2.96
N ARG A 102 0.07 -25.41 -2.38
CA ARG A 102 1.35 -26.04 -2.09
C ARG A 102 1.68 -25.94 -0.59
N LYS A 103 0.62 -25.88 0.23
CA LYS A 103 0.81 -25.84 1.68
C LYS A 103 1.28 -27.19 2.20
N GLY A 104 2.42 -27.19 2.89
CA GLY A 104 3.04 -28.38 3.43
C GLY A 104 4.34 -28.08 4.16
N GLN A 105 5.16 -29.12 4.43
CA GLN A 105 6.43 -29.00 5.13
C GLN A 105 7.63 -29.42 4.25
N GLY A 106 7.40 -29.74 3.00
CA GLY A 106 8.43 -30.12 2.05
C GLY A 106 9.30 -28.93 1.60
N GLY A 107 10.43 -29.26 0.99
CA GLY A 107 11.39 -28.24 0.54
C GLY A 107 10.85 -27.28 -0.51
N GLU A 108 9.85 -27.70 -1.27
CA GLU A 108 9.20 -26.95 -2.35
C GLU A 108 7.83 -26.37 -1.93
N GLU A 109 7.43 -26.59 -0.66
CA GLU A 109 6.14 -26.21 -0.12
C GLU A 109 6.27 -24.97 0.80
N TYR A 110 5.19 -24.23 0.98
CA TYR A 110 5.12 -23.17 1.97
C TYR A 110 4.34 -23.63 3.21
N VAL A 111 4.81 -23.24 4.37
CA VAL A 111 4.19 -23.59 5.65
C VAL A 111 3.08 -22.59 5.99
N SER A 112 3.34 -21.29 5.80
CA SER A 112 2.43 -20.23 6.16
C SER A 112 2.57 -19.07 5.20
N MET A 113 1.51 -18.83 4.44
CA MET A 113 1.46 -17.78 3.42
C MET A 113 1.02 -16.45 4.05
N ARG A 114 1.90 -15.44 4.01
CA ARG A 114 1.61 -14.09 4.51
C ARG A 114 1.08 -13.17 3.43
N SER A 115 1.74 -13.13 2.30
CA SER A 115 1.38 -12.34 1.12
C SER A 115 1.84 -13.06 -0.14
N VAL A 116 1.22 -12.70 -1.25
CA VAL A 116 1.53 -13.22 -2.57
C VAL A 116 1.73 -12.05 -3.52
N SER A 117 2.81 -12.10 -4.30
CA SER A 117 3.08 -11.15 -5.37
C SER A 117 3.08 -11.85 -6.72
N LEU A 118 2.69 -11.15 -7.76
CA LEU A 118 2.64 -11.62 -9.13
C LEU A 118 3.66 -10.84 -9.97
N ASP A 119 4.58 -11.54 -10.58
CA ASP A 119 5.37 -11.06 -11.72
C ASP A 119 4.70 -11.58 -12.99
N GLU A 120 3.90 -10.71 -13.60
CA GLU A 120 3.08 -11.10 -14.75
C GLU A 120 3.89 -11.25 -16.03
N GLU A 121 5.01 -10.53 -16.15
CA GLU A 121 5.92 -10.61 -17.30
C GLU A 121 6.62 -11.96 -17.36
N ASN A 122 7.08 -12.48 -16.22
CA ASN A 122 7.75 -13.76 -16.12
C ASN A 122 6.81 -14.92 -15.75
N GLU A 123 5.52 -14.65 -15.58
CA GLU A 123 4.49 -15.61 -15.16
C GLU A 123 4.89 -16.34 -13.86
N GLU A 124 5.39 -15.57 -12.88
CA GLU A 124 5.84 -16.09 -11.59
C GLU A 124 4.98 -15.57 -10.44
N ILE A 125 4.73 -16.46 -9.48
CA ILE A 125 4.08 -16.17 -8.22
C ILE A 125 5.11 -16.29 -7.10
N PHE A 126 5.27 -15.21 -6.34
CA PHE A 126 6.13 -15.15 -5.16
C PHE A 126 5.27 -15.28 -3.91
N VAL A 127 5.47 -16.34 -3.14
CA VAL A 127 4.76 -16.61 -1.90
C VAL A 127 5.66 -16.31 -0.71
N ASN A 128 5.29 -15.33 0.08
CA ASN A 128 5.97 -14.97 1.31
C ASN A 128 5.64 -15.99 2.41
N ASP A 129 6.54 -16.96 2.61
CA ASP A 129 6.43 -17.99 3.65
C ASP A 129 6.99 -17.46 4.97
N PHE A 130 6.10 -16.93 5.79
CA PHE A 130 6.44 -16.25 7.02
C PHE A 130 7.21 -17.12 8.01
N HIS A 131 6.73 -18.34 8.27
CA HIS A 131 7.35 -19.22 9.25
C HIS A 131 8.70 -19.78 8.79
N ALA A 132 8.82 -20.10 7.51
CA ALA A 132 10.08 -20.59 6.95
C ALA A 132 11.09 -19.46 6.68
N LYS A 133 10.69 -18.19 6.79
CA LYS A 133 11.51 -17.01 6.42
C LYS A 133 12.07 -17.14 5.01
N LYS A 134 11.22 -17.55 4.08
CA LYS A 134 11.56 -17.73 2.67
C LYS A 134 10.50 -17.11 1.78
N ILE A 135 10.90 -16.81 0.58
CA ILE A 135 9.98 -16.52 -0.52
C ILE A 135 10.03 -17.73 -1.45
N ARG A 136 8.88 -18.40 -1.62
CA ARG A 136 8.75 -19.53 -2.54
C ARG A 136 8.27 -19.02 -3.89
N VAL A 137 8.91 -19.45 -4.95
CA VAL A 137 8.58 -19.00 -6.31
C VAL A 137 8.01 -20.17 -7.09
N TYR A 138 6.84 -19.94 -7.67
CA TYR A 138 6.11 -20.89 -8.51
C TYR A 138 5.79 -20.25 -9.86
N ASP A 139 5.54 -21.06 -10.86
CA ASP A 139 4.87 -20.59 -12.08
C ASP A 139 3.33 -20.48 -11.85
N LEU A 140 2.61 -20.00 -12.86
CA LEU A 140 1.15 -19.88 -12.79
C LEU A 140 0.41 -21.23 -12.76
N GLU A 141 1.09 -22.32 -13.10
CA GLU A 141 0.59 -23.69 -12.96
C GLU A 141 0.78 -24.24 -11.54
N GLY A 142 1.56 -23.54 -10.71
CA GLY A 142 1.89 -23.94 -9.35
C GLY A 142 3.08 -24.88 -9.26
N ASN A 143 3.90 -25.02 -10.30
CA ASN A 143 5.15 -25.75 -10.25
C ASN A 143 6.21 -24.92 -9.53
N PHE A 144 6.93 -25.55 -8.60
CA PHE A 144 8.01 -24.91 -7.87
C PHE A 144 9.18 -24.56 -8.80
N LYS A 145 9.68 -23.33 -8.70
CA LYS A 145 10.83 -22.86 -9.45
C LYS A 145 12.08 -22.69 -8.59
N ARG A 146 11.97 -21.99 -7.46
CA ARG A 146 13.08 -21.72 -6.54
C ARG A 146 12.61 -21.19 -5.19
N SER A 147 13.53 -21.12 -4.26
CA SER A 147 13.34 -20.44 -2.97
C SER A 147 14.35 -19.34 -2.78
N LEU A 148 13.88 -18.19 -2.31
CA LEU A 148 14.71 -17.07 -1.92
C LEU A 148 14.77 -17.01 -0.39
N ASN A 149 15.93 -16.74 0.19
CA ASN A 149 16.03 -16.54 1.63
C ASN A 149 15.69 -15.09 1.96
N GLN A 150 14.85 -14.89 2.97
CA GLN A 150 14.67 -13.56 3.54
C GLN A 150 15.89 -13.20 4.39
N ARG A 151 16.07 -11.90 4.68
CA ARG A 151 17.11 -11.41 5.57
C ARG A 151 17.13 -12.24 6.87
N SER A 152 18.30 -12.67 7.31
CA SER A 152 18.45 -13.61 8.42
C SER A 152 18.31 -13.00 9.82
N GLU A 153 18.11 -11.70 9.94
CA GLU A 153 17.94 -11.04 11.23
C GLU A 153 16.69 -11.56 11.95
N LYS A 154 16.81 -11.76 13.26
CA LYS A 154 15.76 -12.39 14.07
C LYS A 154 14.42 -11.66 14.02
N SER A 155 14.43 -10.36 13.76
CA SER A 155 13.24 -9.50 13.70
C SER A 155 12.72 -9.25 12.27
N SER A 156 13.41 -9.71 11.23
CA SER A 156 12.99 -9.47 9.84
C SER A 156 11.66 -10.13 9.54
N PHE A 157 10.72 -9.33 9.03
CA PHE A 157 9.36 -9.76 8.78
C PHE A 157 8.72 -8.92 7.67
N TYR A 158 8.72 -9.45 6.45
CA TYR A 158 8.04 -8.79 5.35
C TYR A 158 6.53 -8.93 5.50
N VAL A 159 5.85 -7.86 5.89
CA VAL A 159 4.39 -7.83 5.99
C VAL A 159 3.73 -7.59 4.64
N GLU A 160 4.40 -6.85 3.77
CA GLU A 160 4.00 -6.60 2.39
C GLU A 160 5.14 -6.91 1.45
N MET A 161 4.80 -7.39 0.27
CA MET A 161 5.73 -7.73 -0.80
C MET A 161 5.00 -7.56 -2.13
N LEU A 162 5.54 -6.71 -3.01
CA LEU A 162 4.98 -6.45 -4.34
C LEU A 162 6.06 -6.58 -5.41
N ASP A 163 5.63 -6.78 -6.62
CA ASP A 163 6.47 -6.76 -7.80
C ASP A 163 6.92 -5.32 -8.10
N TYR A 164 8.23 -5.05 -8.05
CA TYR A 164 8.76 -3.69 -8.20
C TYR A 164 9.22 -3.40 -9.62
N ASP A 165 10.10 -4.23 -10.14
CA ASP A 165 10.63 -4.16 -11.49
C ASP A 165 11.02 -5.58 -11.99
N LYS A 166 11.63 -5.68 -13.15
CA LYS A 166 12.03 -6.97 -13.73
C LYS A 166 12.96 -7.81 -12.84
N ASP A 167 13.73 -7.17 -11.96
CA ASP A 167 14.79 -7.82 -11.17
C ASP A 167 14.47 -7.88 -9.66
N ASN A 168 13.55 -7.04 -9.18
CA ASN A 168 13.33 -6.84 -7.74
C ASN A 168 11.86 -6.93 -7.33
N LEU A 169 11.66 -7.37 -6.10
CA LEU A 169 10.46 -7.16 -5.30
C LEU A 169 10.69 -5.96 -4.39
N ILE A 170 9.63 -5.19 -4.07
CA ILE A 170 9.65 -4.23 -2.99
C ILE A 170 8.96 -4.84 -1.77
N CYS A 171 9.64 -4.78 -0.62
CA CYS A 171 9.19 -5.38 0.63
C CYS A 171 9.12 -4.33 1.73
N TYR A 172 8.10 -4.42 2.59
CA TYR A 172 8.01 -3.65 3.82
C TYR A 172 8.24 -4.55 5.02
N ASP A 173 9.32 -4.27 5.77
CA ASP A 173 9.67 -4.94 7.02
C ASP A 173 9.21 -4.07 8.21
N LYS A 174 8.04 -4.38 8.72
CA LYS A 174 7.38 -3.61 9.78
C LYS A 174 8.22 -3.49 11.06
N PHE A 175 9.02 -4.49 11.36
CA PHE A 175 9.82 -4.57 12.59
C PHE A 175 11.27 -4.14 12.41
N ASN A 176 11.65 -3.74 11.21
CA ASN A 176 12.93 -3.10 11.00
C ASN A 176 12.82 -1.61 11.36
N PHE A 177 13.52 -1.23 12.44
CA PHE A 177 13.45 0.13 12.97
C PHE A 177 14.37 1.12 12.23
N GLU A 178 15.24 0.64 11.38
CA GLU A 178 16.21 1.49 10.66
C GLU A 178 15.86 1.60 9.19
N VAL A 179 15.57 0.47 8.55
CA VAL A 179 15.34 0.37 7.10
C VAL A 179 14.06 -0.42 6.83
N PRO A 180 12.88 0.21 6.91
CA PRO A 180 11.61 -0.50 6.77
C PRO A 180 11.29 -0.97 5.34
N PHE A 181 11.86 -0.34 4.31
CA PHE A 181 11.60 -0.72 2.92
C PHE A 181 12.86 -1.24 2.25
N LEU A 182 12.70 -2.34 1.51
CA LEU A 182 13.80 -3.07 0.89
C LEU A 182 13.44 -3.42 -0.54
N LEU A 183 14.41 -3.31 -1.46
CA LEU A 183 14.35 -4.02 -2.73
C LEU A 183 15.09 -5.34 -2.58
N VAL A 184 14.43 -6.41 -3.00
CA VAL A 184 14.89 -7.79 -2.84
C VAL A 184 14.98 -8.44 -4.21
N SER A 185 16.12 -8.98 -4.53
CA SER A 185 16.37 -9.68 -5.81
C SER A 185 15.41 -10.85 -5.99
N LYS A 186 14.73 -10.92 -7.14
CA LYS A 186 13.88 -12.03 -7.55
C LYS A 186 14.67 -13.32 -7.86
N GLN A 187 15.99 -13.19 -8.00
CA GLN A 187 16.87 -14.32 -8.34
C GLN A 187 17.26 -15.13 -7.10
N ASP A 188 17.76 -14.45 -6.07
CA ASP A 188 18.41 -15.09 -4.92
C ASP A 188 17.92 -14.57 -3.55
N GLY A 189 17.08 -13.52 -3.53
CA GLY A 189 16.57 -12.92 -2.29
C GLY A 189 17.54 -11.97 -1.61
N SER A 190 18.65 -11.62 -2.24
CA SER A 190 19.59 -10.62 -1.71
C SER A 190 18.96 -9.24 -1.70
N ILE A 191 19.36 -8.40 -0.73
CA ILE A 191 18.92 -7.01 -0.66
C ILE A 191 19.73 -6.22 -1.67
N THR A 192 19.05 -5.66 -2.66
CA THR A 192 19.67 -4.85 -3.72
C THR A 192 19.65 -3.37 -3.37
N LYS A 193 18.66 -2.93 -2.57
CA LYS A 193 18.54 -1.55 -2.11
C LYS A 193 17.84 -1.48 -0.77
N GLU A 194 18.36 -0.64 0.11
CA GLU A 194 17.75 -0.23 1.35
C GLU A 194 17.16 1.18 1.19
N ILE A 195 15.91 1.36 1.67
CA ILE A 195 15.18 2.63 1.57
C ILE A 195 14.74 3.04 2.97
N THR A 196 15.36 4.09 3.49
CA THR A 196 15.08 4.64 4.82
C THR A 196 14.09 5.78 4.70
N VAL A 197 12.95 5.65 5.37
CA VAL A 197 11.97 6.74 5.52
C VAL A 197 12.24 7.46 6.84
N PRO A 198 12.37 8.79 6.84
CA PRO A 198 12.67 9.54 8.06
C PRO A 198 11.51 9.50 9.06
N TYR A 199 11.80 9.20 10.32
CA TYR A 199 10.90 9.38 11.47
C TYR A 199 11.72 9.57 12.75
N LYS A 200 11.12 10.15 13.76
CA LYS A 200 11.81 10.44 15.03
C LYS A 200 11.86 9.23 15.95
N GLU A 201 10.75 8.51 16.04
CA GLU A 201 10.57 7.36 16.92
C GLU A 201 9.62 6.37 16.26
N LYS A 202 9.92 5.06 16.36
CA LYS A 202 9.05 4.02 15.81
C LYS A 202 7.77 3.92 16.62
N GLN A 203 6.66 4.11 15.95
CA GLN A 203 5.32 3.95 16.51
C GLN A 203 4.78 2.56 16.13
N LEU A 204 4.24 1.85 17.11
CA LEU A 204 3.57 0.58 16.87
C LEU A 204 2.05 0.81 16.85
N PHE A 205 1.43 0.59 15.69
CA PHE A 205 0.00 0.80 15.50
C PHE A 205 -0.93 -0.14 16.27
N HIS A 206 -0.42 -1.24 16.78
CA HIS A 206 -1.24 -2.20 17.48
C HIS A 206 -0.88 -2.16 18.96
N ILE A 207 -1.83 -1.70 19.74
CA ILE A 207 -1.78 -1.81 21.19
C ILE A 207 -2.58 -3.05 21.55
N VAL A 208 -1.93 -3.98 22.24
CA VAL A 208 -2.58 -5.18 22.78
C VAL A 208 -2.56 -5.05 24.30
N GLU A 209 -3.70 -4.76 24.89
CA GLU A 209 -3.91 -4.76 26.33
C GLU A 209 -4.46 -6.12 26.77
N ARG A 210 -3.78 -6.77 27.72
CA ARG A 210 -4.27 -8.00 28.35
C ARG A 210 -4.87 -7.65 29.71
N LEU A 211 -6.18 -7.74 29.80
CA LEU A 211 -6.92 -7.59 31.04
C LEU A 211 -6.93 -8.93 31.78
N TYR A 212 -5.87 -9.20 32.54
CA TYR A 212 -5.67 -10.48 33.24
C TYR A 212 -6.79 -10.83 34.22
N ASP A 213 -7.40 -9.83 34.82
CA ASP A 213 -8.52 -9.95 35.76
C ASP A 213 -9.82 -10.42 35.08
N LYS A 214 -9.97 -10.16 33.78
CA LYS A 214 -11.15 -10.52 33.00
C LYS A 214 -10.90 -11.62 31.99
N GLY A 215 -9.65 -12.06 31.82
CA GLY A 215 -9.28 -13.01 30.76
C GLY A 215 -9.46 -12.45 29.34
N GLU A 216 -9.61 -11.13 29.21
CA GLU A 216 -9.84 -10.45 27.92
C GLU A 216 -8.54 -9.94 27.34
N THR A 217 -8.45 -9.96 26.02
CA THR A 217 -7.42 -9.27 25.26
C THR A 217 -8.10 -8.23 24.40
N ARG A 218 -7.72 -6.98 24.56
CA ARG A 218 -8.15 -5.88 23.68
C ARG A 218 -7.04 -5.54 22.74
N ALA A 219 -7.34 -5.41 21.47
CA ALA A 219 -6.42 -4.91 20.46
C ALA A 219 -7.04 -3.66 19.83
N ALA A 220 -6.29 -2.58 19.83
CA ALA A 220 -6.66 -1.35 19.16
C ALA A 220 -5.63 -1.02 18.09
N GLY A 221 -6.10 -0.55 16.94
CA GLY A 221 -5.25 -0.15 15.82
C GLY A 221 -6.11 0.25 14.63
N PRO A 222 -5.54 0.95 13.66
CA PRO A 222 -6.23 1.20 12.40
C PRO A 222 -6.54 -0.13 11.71
N GLY A 223 -7.61 -0.16 10.93
CA GLY A 223 -7.89 -1.29 10.05
C GLY A 223 -6.72 -1.58 9.10
N PRO A 224 -6.75 -2.66 8.31
CA PRO A 224 -5.69 -3.00 7.38
C PRO A 224 -5.36 -1.81 6.46
N TYR A 225 -4.08 -1.55 6.25
CA TYR A 225 -3.58 -0.50 5.36
C TYR A 225 -2.37 -1.02 4.59
N ASN A 226 -2.08 -0.37 3.45
CA ASN A 226 -0.91 -0.69 2.64
C ASN A 226 0.20 0.32 2.92
N SER A 227 1.41 -0.18 3.16
CA SER A 227 2.61 0.64 3.32
C SER A 227 3.30 0.92 1.99
N ILE A 228 2.99 0.12 0.97
CA ILE A 228 3.52 0.23 -0.39
C ILE A 228 2.33 0.33 -1.34
N ILE A 229 2.22 1.46 -2.05
CA ILE A 229 1.11 1.71 -2.97
C ILE A 229 1.67 2.07 -4.35
N PRO A 230 1.45 1.24 -5.37
CA PRO A 230 1.80 1.61 -6.74
C PRO A 230 0.84 2.69 -7.25
N PHE A 231 1.38 3.79 -7.79
CA PHE A 231 0.58 4.87 -8.33
C PHE A 231 1.29 5.61 -9.47
N LYS A 232 0.71 5.62 -10.66
CA LYS A 232 1.21 6.31 -11.86
C LYS A 232 2.67 6.01 -12.18
N GLY A 233 3.06 4.74 -12.13
CA GLY A 233 4.43 4.31 -12.43
C GLY A 233 5.45 4.65 -11.36
N ASN A 234 5.03 5.18 -10.21
CA ASN A 234 5.83 5.41 -9.03
C ASN A 234 5.31 4.58 -7.85
N TRP A 235 6.04 4.61 -6.76
CA TRP A 235 5.68 3.91 -5.52
C TRP A 235 5.48 4.93 -4.39
N ILE A 236 4.36 4.83 -3.72
CA ILE A 236 4.11 5.63 -2.53
C ILE A 236 4.42 4.78 -1.32
N LEU A 237 5.27 5.32 -0.44
CA LEU A 237 5.72 4.66 0.77
C LEU A 237 5.07 5.33 1.98
N PHE A 238 4.31 4.55 2.71
CA PHE A 238 3.65 4.93 3.95
C PHE A 238 4.29 4.20 5.13
N GLU A 239 5.08 4.92 5.93
CA GLU A 239 5.58 4.44 7.22
C GLU A 239 4.82 5.16 8.33
N ALA A 240 4.13 4.40 9.14
CA ALA A 240 3.25 4.89 10.18
C ALA A 240 3.91 5.80 11.22
N SER A 241 5.19 5.58 11.42
CA SER A 241 6.00 6.35 12.36
C SER A 241 6.48 7.67 11.76
N SER A 242 6.33 7.84 10.45
CA SER A 242 6.72 9.06 9.74
C SER A 242 5.59 10.08 9.73
N ASP A 243 5.93 11.34 9.93
CA ASP A 243 4.99 12.45 9.74
C ASP A 243 4.76 12.78 8.26
N THR A 244 5.41 12.05 7.36
CA THR A 244 5.37 12.30 5.91
C THR A 244 5.21 11.00 5.13
N VAL A 245 4.28 11.01 4.18
CA VAL A 245 4.16 9.99 3.13
C VAL A 245 5.04 10.41 1.97
N TYR A 246 5.79 9.48 1.41
CA TYR A 246 6.76 9.76 0.36
C TYR A 246 6.41 9.08 -0.95
N THR A 247 6.78 9.69 -2.04
CA THR A 247 6.89 9.04 -3.35
C THR A 247 8.34 8.58 -3.53
N LEU A 248 8.53 7.29 -3.78
CA LEU A 248 9.81 6.73 -4.20
C LEU A 248 10.00 6.97 -5.68
N MET A 249 11.03 7.74 -6.01
CA MET A 249 11.36 8.08 -7.39
C MET A 249 12.22 6.98 -8.05
N PRO A 250 12.31 6.94 -9.38
CA PRO A 250 13.12 5.93 -10.10
C PRO A 250 14.62 5.94 -9.75
N ASP A 251 15.15 7.06 -9.28
CA ASP A 251 16.53 7.19 -8.77
C ASP A 251 16.68 6.80 -7.30
N TYR A 252 15.62 6.24 -6.71
CA TYR A 252 15.49 5.87 -5.31
C TYR A 252 15.47 7.04 -4.31
N SER A 253 15.39 8.28 -4.78
CA SER A 253 15.16 9.42 -3.91
C SER A 253 13.72 9.44 -3.39
N LEU A 254 13.53 10.01 -2.20
CA LEU A 254 12.21 10.16 -1.58
C LEU A 254 11.73 11.59 -1.77
N ARG A 255 10.61 11.76 -2.46
CA ARG A 255 9.93 13.04 -2.59
C ARG A 255 8.74 13.10 -1.63
N PRO A 256 8.68 14.10 -0.73
CA PRO A 256 7.52 14.27 0.14
C PRO A 256 6.23 14.47 -0.67
N LEU A 257 5.17 13.78 -0.28
CA LEU A 257 3.86 13.84 -0.93
C LEU A 257 2.80 14.43 0.01
N ILE A 258 2.68 13.87 1.22
CA ILE A 258 1.72 14.31 2.22
C ILE A 258 2.46 14.45 3.54
N ALA A 259 2.34 15.59 4.20
CA ALA A 259 2.86 15.82 5.55
C ALA A 259 1.72 16.10 6.52
N ARG A 260 1.82 15.54 7.72
CA ARG A 260 0.89 15.83 8.81
C ARG A 260 1.41 16.92 9.72
N THR A 261 0.49 17.63 10.36
CA THR A 261 0.78 18.55 11.47
C THR A 261 -0.31 18.42 12.53
N PRO A 262 0.01 18.45 13.85
CA PRO A 262 1.35 18.37 14.41
C PRO A 262 2.01 17.00 14.22
N PRO A 263 3.32 16.87 14.47
CA PRO A 263 4.02 15.59 14.42
C PRO A 263 3.43 14.56 15.38
N ILE A 264 3.39 13.28 14.97
CA ILE A 264 2.73 12.22 15.74
C ILE A 264 3.30 12.06 17.15
N HIS A 265 4.62 12.18 17.29
CA HIS A 265 5.33 12.03 18.57
C HIS A 265 5.06 13.17 19.59
N THR A 266 4.36 14.24 19.15
CA THR A 266 3.97 15.37 20.05
C THR A 266 2.53 15.25 20.52
N MET A 267 1.81 14.21 20.10
CA MET A 267 0.40 14.03 20.40
C MET A 267 0.19 12.94 21.46
N ASP A 268 -0.72 13.20 22.40
CA ASP A 268 -1.20 12.26 23.41
C ASP A 268 -2.73 12.44 23.59
N PRO A 269 -3.57 11.48 23.20
CA PRO A 269 -3.19 10.26 22.45
C PRO A 269 -2.74 10.55 21.03
N GLY A 270 -1.89 9.66 20.47
CA GLY A 270 -1.43 9.76 19.10
C GLY A 270 -2.57 9.60 18.09
N VAL A 271 -2.65 10.50 17.11
CA VAL A 271 -3.60 10.41 15.99
C VAL A 271 -2.84 9.96 14.76
N PHE A 272 -3.18 8.82 14.20
CA PHE A 272 -2.56 8.33 12.97
C PHE A 272 -3.32 8.82 11.75
N VAL A 273 -2.58 9.24 10.73
CA VAL A 273 -3.11 9.57 9.40
C VAL A 273 -2.79 8.41 8.49
N VAL A 274 -3.79 7.64 8.10
CA VAL A 274 -3.62 6.45 7.26
C VAL A 274 -4.12 6.72 5.87
N LEU A 275 -3.25 6.58 4.87
CA LEU A 275 -3.63 6.70 3.48
C LEU A 275 -4.40 5.44 3.05
N ARG A 276 -5.66 5.62 2.63
CA ARG A 276 -6.56 4.52 2.27
C ARG A 276 -6.69 4.31 0.78
N LEU A 277 -6.80 5.40 0.04
CA LEU A 277 -7.03 5.35 -1.39
C LEU A 277 -6.44 6.61 -2.04
N ILE A 278 -5.92 6.45 -3.22
CA ILE A 278 -5.39 7.50 -4.08
C ILE A 278 -6.09 7.46 -5.43
N SER A 279 -6.50 8.61 -5.91
CA SER A 279 -6.92 8.82 -7.29
C SER A 279 -6.12 9.97 -7.91
N ASP A 280 -6.37 10.25 -9.18
CA ASP A 280 -5.71 11.36 -9.89
C ASP A 280 -5.94 12.74 -9.27
N ARG A 281 -7.04 12.89 -8.53
CA ARG A 281 -7.50 14.15 -7.98
C ARG A 281 -7.64 14.18 -6.47
N TYR A 282 -7.74 12.99 -5.82
CA TYR A 282 -8.11 12.88 -4.43
C TYR A 282 -7.23 11.91 -3.67
N TYR A 283 -6.95 12.25 -2.43
CA TYR A 283 -6.31 11.40 -1.44
C TYR A 283 -7.30 11.15 -0.32
N PHE A 284 -7.66 9.88 -0.11
CA PHE A 284 -8.57 9.48 0.96
C PHE A 284 -7.75 9.01 2.14
N MET A 285 -7.88 9.71 3.25
CA MET A 285 -7.13 9.45 4.46
C MET A 285 -8.08 9.16 5.62
N GLU A 286 -7.69 8.27 6.48
CA GLU A 286 -8.36 7.98 7.74
C GLU A 286 -7.55 8.57 8.88
N LEU A 287 -8.22 9.29 9.77
CA LEU A 287 -7.67 9.68 11.06
C LEU A 287 -8.06 8.61 12.07
N SER A 288 -7.08 7.90 12.62
CA SER A 288 -7.29 6.84 13.59
C SER A 288 -6.74 7.25 14.95
N LEU A 289 -7.62 7.34 15.94
CA LEU A 289 -7.27 7.52 17.34
C LEU A 289 -7.07 6.16 17.97
N ILE A 290 -5.93 5.95 18.62
CA ILE A 290 -5.74 4.79 19.47
C ILE A 290 -6.09 5.21 20.90
N HIS A 291 -7.31 4.89 21.31
CA HIS A 291 -7.69 4.96 22.71
C HIS A 291 -7.46 3.59 23.35
N ILE A 292 -6.65 3.59 24.40
CA ILE A 292 -6.48 2.42 25.27
C ILE A 292 -7.52 2.46 26.38
#